data_d7481f76a8d10af0605ec04a1715094f
#
_entry.id   d7481f76a8d10af0605ec04a1715094f
#
_cell.length_a   1.000
_cell.length_b   1.000
_cell.length_c   1.000
_cell.angle_alpha   90.00
_cell.angle_beta   90.00
_cell.angle_gamma   90.00
#
_symmetry.space_group_name_H-M   'P 1'
#
loop_
_entity.id
_entity.type
_entity.pdbx_description
1 polymer ?
#
loop_
_entity_poly.entity_id
_entity_poly.type
_entity_poly.pdbx_seq_one_letter_code
_entity_poly.pdbx_strand_id
1 'polypeptide(L)'
;VHADNYGVYGVRKVWRQLHREGMVAARCTVARLMRELGLEGARRGKKIRTTLRDDGHERAADLLQRDFTASRPNERWGADFTYLATWSGIVYVAFVVDVFSRAIVGWSAATSKRAKLVLDALDMALWRRDRAGTPAGPGLVHYSDAGSTRLSRSPRT
;
A
#
# COMPACT_ATOMS: atom_id res chain seq x y z
N VAL A 1 28.40 -5.26 -19.41
CA VAL A 1 27.17 -5.68 -18.70
C VAL A 1 26.68 -4.62 -17.73
N HIS A 2 27.51 -4.13 -16.75
CA HIS A 2 27.02 -3.17 -15.76
C HIS A 2 26.73 -1.79 -16.41
N ALA A 3 27.66 -1.27 -17.21
CA ALA A 3 27.47 -0.02 -17.97
C ALA A 3 26.31 -0.09 -18.94
N ASP A 4 26.19 -1.16 -19.72
CA ASP A 4 25.15 -1.40 -20.71
C ASP A 4 23.74 -1.49 -20.08
N ASN A 5 23.67 -1.68 -18.75
CA ASN A 5 22.45 -1.70 -17.98
C ASN A 5 22.35 -0.48 -17.05
N TYR A 6 22.79 0.68 -17.52
CA TYR A 6 22.66 1.98 -16.86
C TYR A 6 23.23 2.04 -15.43
N GLY A 7 24.19 1.17 -15.10
CA GLY A 7 24.76 1.11 -13.77
C GLY A 7 23.82 0.62 -12.65
N VAL A 8 22.65 0.09 -12.99
CA VAL A 8 21.64 -0.30 -11.99
C VAL A 8 21.72 -1.76 -11.56
N TYR A 9 22.47 -2.59 -12.28
CA TYR A 9 22.58 -4.01 -11.98
C TYR A 9 23.53 -4.27 -10.80
N GLY A 10 23.00 -4.85 -9.71
CA GLY A 10 23.81 -5.41 -8.64
C GLY A 10 24.34 -6.81 -8.98
N VAL A 11 25.21 -7.34 -8.14
CA VAL A 11 25.91 -8.62 -8.30
C VAL A 11 25.05 -9.73 -8.89
N ARG A 12 23.86 -9.94 -8.37
CA ARG A 12 22.97 -11.04 -8.80
C ARG A 12 22.48 -10.86 -10.26
N LYS A 13 22.21 -9.64 -10.67
CA LYS A 13 21.76 -9.35 -12.04
C LYS A 13 22.93 -9.41 -13.02
N VAL A 14 24.09 -8.85 -12.64
CA VAL A 14 25.32 -8.95 -13.45
C VAL A 14 25.72 -10.41 -13.65
N TRP A 15 25.76 -11.20 -12.59
CA TRP A 15 26.07 -12.63 -12.67
C TRP A 15 25.13 -13.38 -13.60
N ARG A 16 23.83 -13.16 -13.52
CA ARG A 16 22.84 -13.80 -14.40
C ARG A 16 23.01 -13.37 -15.86
N GLN A 17 23.34 -12.12 -16.10
CA GLN A 17 23.55 -11.60 -17.45
C GLN A 17 24.83 -12.17 -18.08
N LEU A 18 25.91 -12.26 -17.32
CA LEU A 18 27.14 -12.92 -17.77
C LEU A 18 26.86 -14.36 -18.21
N HIS A 19 26.09 -15.12 -17.43
CA HIS A 19 25.70 -16.48 -17.81
C HIS A 19 24.89 -16.55 -19.11
N ARG A 20 23.98 -15.58 -19.33
CA ARG A 20 23.23 -15.48 -20.60
C ARG A 20 24.12 -15.17 -21.80
N GLU A 21 25.21 -14.44 -21.57
CA GLU A 21 26.21 -14.10 -22.57
C GLU A 21 27.28 -15.21 -22.75
N GLY A 22 27.08 -16.37 -22.11
CA GLY A 22 27.96 -17.52 -22.22
C GLY A 22 29.20 -17.48 -21.29
N MET A 23 29.34 -16.47 -20.46
CA MET A 23 30.44 -16.35 -19.50
C MET A 23 30.11 -17.07 -18.19
N VAL A 24 30.72 -18.22 -17.97
CA VAL A 24 30.54 -19.00 -16.75
C VAL A 24 31.47 -18.48 -15.65
N ALA A 25 30.90 -17.81 -14.66
CA ALA A 25 31.64 -17.31 -13.51
C ALA A 25 30.86 -17.61 -12.22
N ALA A 26 31.58 -17.89 -11.12
CA ALA A 26 30.96 -18.04 -9.82
C ALA A 26 30.43 -16.68 -9.32
N ARG A 27 29.27 -16.67 -8.66
CA ARG A 27 28.67 -15.44 -8.13
C ARG A 27 29.59 -14.70 -7.15
N CYS A 28 30.37 -15.43 -6.34
CA CYS A 28 31.35 -14.84 -5.41
C CYS A 28 32.47 -14.10 -6.15
N THR A 29 32.95 -14.64 -7.28
CA THR A 29 33.95 -13.98 -8.13
C THR A 29 33.38 -12.67 -8.70
N VAL A 30 32.14 -12.67 -9.22
CA VAL A 30 31.48 -11.45 -9.70
C VAL A 30 31.32 -10.43 -8.58
N ALA A 31 30.95 -10.87 -7.38
CA ALA A 31 30.80 -9.99 -6.21
C ALA A 31 32.13 -9.34 -5.81
N ARG A 32 33.22 -10.10 -5.81
CA ARG A 32 34.55 -9.61 -5.50
C ARG A 32 35.02 -8.58 -6.53
N LEU A 33 34.92 -8.92 -7.82
CA LEU A 33 35.34 -8.03 -8.91
C LEU A 33 34.52 -6.73 -8.95
N MET A 34 33.20 -6.80 -8.75
CA MET A 34 32.37 -5.60 -8.68
C MET A 34 32.80 -4.70 -7.51
N ARG A 35 33.14 -5.27 -6.36
CA ARG A 35 33.64 -4.50 -5.20
C ARG A 35 34.99 -3.85 -5.50
N GLU A 36 35.94 -4.58 -6.10
CA GLU A 36 37.26 -4.07 -6.49
C GLU A 36 37.13 -2.92 -7.51
N LEU A 37 36.16 -3.00 -8.40
CA LEU A 37 35.87 -1.97 -9.40
C LEU A 37 34.97 -0.84 -8.89
N GLY A 38 34.56 -0.86 -7.61
CA GLY A 38 33.64 0.14 -7.05
C GLY A 38 32.23 0.13 -7.68
N LEU A 39 31.82 -0.98 -8.30
CA LEU A 39 30.53 -1.08 -8.97
C LEU A 39 29.44 -1.54 -7.99
N GLU A 40 28.45 -0.71 -7.80
CA GLU A 40 27.27 -1.02 -6.98
C GLU A 40 25.99 -0.98 -7.82
N GLY A 41 25.06 -1.87 -7.51
CA GLY A 41 23.73 -1.83 -8.12
C GLY A 41 22.86 -0.76 -7.46
N ALA A 42 21.90 -0.24 -8.22
CA ALA A 42 20.94 0.71 -7.68
C ALA A 42 20.16 0.08 -6.51
N ARG A 43 20.23 0.71 -5.35
CA ARG A 43 19.42 0.37 -4.19
C ARG A 43 18.19 1.27 -4.21
N ARG A 44 17.00 0.69 -4.04
CA ARG A 44 15.84 1.53 -3.71
C ARG A 44 16.20 2.38 -2.50
N GLY A 45 15.99 3.68 -2.61
CA GLY A 45 16.26 4.63 -1.53
C GLY A 45 15.68 4.18 -0.20
N LYS A 46 16.13 4.78 0.91
CA LYS A 46 15.62 4.52 2.25
C LYS A 46 14.09 4.47 2.19
N LYS A 47 13.49 3.37 2.69
CA LYS A 47 12.04 3.32 2.87
C LYS A 47 11.64 4.52 3.73
N ILE A 48 10.95 5.47 3.14
CA ILE A 48 10.36 6.58 3.88
C ILE A 48 9.34 5.94 4.81
N ARG A 49 9.56 6.05 6.12
CA ARG A 49 8.60 5.61 7.12
C ARG A 49 7.47 6.62 7.13
N THR A 50 6.39 6.32 6.41
CA THR A 50 5.24 7.21 6.25
C THR A 50 4.30 7.18 7.45
N THR A 51 4.44 6.20 8.34
CA THR A 51 3.60 6.01 9.52
C THR A 51 4.44 6.16 10.78
N LEU A 52 4.12 7.14 11.61
CA LEU A 52 4.62 7.26 12.98
C LEU A 52 3.60 6.59 13.90
N ARG A 53 4.07 5.67 14.74
CA ARG A 53 3.24 5.06 15.77
C ARG A 53 2.89 6.12 16.81
N ASP A 54 1.61 6.31 17.06
CA ASP A 54 1.12 7.15 18.16
C ASP A 54 0.75 6.22 19.32
N ASP A 55 1.57 6.24 20.35
CA ASP A 55 1.38 5.38 21.52
C ASP A 55 0.44 6.03 22.57
N GLY A 56 0.00 7.28 22.33
CA GLY A 56 -0.84 8.05 23.23
C GLY A 56 -2.35 7.91 23.01
N HIS A 57 -2.78 7.24 21.96
CA HIS A 57 -4.22 7.06 21.67
C HIS A 57 -4.65 5.62 21.90
N GLU A 58 -5.73 5.46 22.67
CA GLU A 58 -6.41 4.18 22.85
C GLU A 58 -6.91 3.68 21.48
N ARG A 59 -6.55 2.47 21.11
CA ARG A 59 -6.94 1.87 19.85
C ARG A 59 -8.29 1.21 20.01
N ALA A 60 -9.12 1.32 18.97
CA ALA A 60 -10.34 0.52 18.89
C ALA A 60 -10.00 -0.98 19.02
N ALA A 61 -10.86 -1.72 19.71
CA ALA A 61 -10.71 -3.16 19.88
C ALA A 61 -10.62 -3.85 18.51
N ASP A 62 -9.74 -4.85 18.42
CA ASP A 62 -9.65 -5.68 17.22
C ASP A 62 -10.85 -6.63 17.15
N LEU A 63 -11.90 -6.19 16.45
CA LEU A 63 -13.11 -6.99 16.23
C LEU A 63 -12.91 -8.14 15.24
N LEU A 64 -11.83 -8.11 14.46
CA LEU A 64 -11.57 -9.11 13.43
C LEU A 64 -10.79 -10.31 13.96
N GLN A 65 -9.99 -10.13 15.01
CA GLN A 65 -9.08 -11.16 15.54
C GLN A 65 -8.24 -11.83 14.44
N ARG A 66 -7.82 -11.04 13.43
CA ARG A 66 -7.12 -11.48 12.21
C ARG A 66 -7.92 -12.43 11.30
N ASP A 67 -9.21 -12.58 11.51
CA ASP A 67 -10.07 -13.30 10.59
C ASP A 67 -10.56 -12.37 9.46
N PHE A 68 -9.92 -12.47 8.31
CA PHE A 68 -10.22 -11.70 7.10
C PHE A 68 -11.11 -12.50 6.12
N THR A 69 -11.92 -13.41 6.62
CA THR A 69 -12.89 -14.15 5.80
C THR A 69 -14.29 -13.56 5.95
N ALA A 70 -15.11 -13.72 4.94
CA ALA A 70 -16.52 -13.36 4.97
C ALA A 70 -17.35 -14.44 4.26
N SER A 71 -18.50 -14.77 4.80
CA SER A 71 -19.38 -15.80 4.27
C SER A 71 -20.41 -15.26 3.29
N ARG A 72 -20.67 -13.95 3.31
CA ARG A 72 -21.66 -13.26 2.48
C ARG A 72 -21.24 -11.82 2.19
N PRO A 73 -21.81 -11.18 1.15
CA PRO A 73 -21.58 -9.76 0.89
C PRO A 73 -22.00 -8.88 2.07
N ASN A 74 -21.31 -7.75 2.23
CA ASN A 74 -21.58 -6.74 3.26
C ASN A 74 -21.48 -7.25 4.71
N GLU A 75 -20.71 -8.30 4.94
CA GLU A 75 -20.38 -8.78 6.28
C GLU A 75 -19.12 -8.07 6.82
N ARG A 76 -18.10 -7.93 5.98
CA ARG A 76 -16.83 -7.29 6.33
C ARG A 76 -16.33 -6.41 5.21
N TRP A 77 -16.00 -5.17 5.52
CA TRP A 77 -15.37 -4.23 4.59
C TRP A 77 -14.00 -3.81 5.09
N GLY A 78 -13.01 -3.94 4.23
CA GLY A 78 -11.67 -3.39 4.44
C GLY A 78 -11.53 -2.04 3.75
N ALA A 79 -11.04 -1.03 4.45
CA ALA A 79 -10.67 0.24 3.85
C ALA A 79 -9.17 0.46 3.93
N ASP A 80 -8.63 0.97 2.86
CA ASP A 80 -7.24 1.40 2.76
C ASP A 80 -7.14 2.64 1.87
N PHE A 81 -5.98 3.25 1.85
CA PHE A 81 -5.72 4.34 0.91
C PHE A 81 -4.33 4.20 0.28
N THR A 82 -4.25 4.68 -0.93
CA THR A 82 -2.99 4.78 -1.68
C THR A 82 -2.75 6.21 -2.11
N TYR A 83 -1.57 6.50 -2.61
CA TYR A 83 -1.26 7.77 -3.23
C TYR A 83 -0.74 7.57 -4.65
N LEU A 84 -1.12 8.48 -5.53
CA LEU A 84 -0.71 8.51 -6.92
C LEU A 84 0.05 9.80 -7.19
N ALA A 85 1.21 9.70 -7.81
CA ALA A 85 1.92 10.86 -8.34
C ALA A 85 1.27 11.24 -9.67
N THR A 86 0.80 12.48 -9.76
CA THR A 86 0.22 13.07 -10.97
C THR A 86 1.04 14.27 -11.42
N TRP A 87 0.79 14.78 -12.61
CA TRP A 87 1.45 15.99 -13.11
C TRP A 87 1.20 17.23 -12.25
N SER A 88 0.06 17.28 -11.55
CA SER A 88 -0.33 18.37 -10.65
C SER A 88 0.02 18.12 -9.17
N GLY A 89 0.72 17.03 -8.86
CA GLY A 89 1.11 16.70 -7.49
C GLY A 89 0.61 15.32 -7.03
N ILE A 90 0.58 15.11 -5.72
CA ILE A 90 0.16 13.85 -5.12
C ILE A 90 -1.35 13.86 -4.91
N VAL A 91 -2.02 12.82 -5.38
CA VAL A 91 -3.44 12.54 -5.12
C VAL A 91 -3.55 11.32 -4.22
N TYR A 92 -4.34 11.42 -3.17
CA TYR A 92 -4.68 10.33 -2.27
C TYR A 92 -6.00 9.72 -2.70
N VAL A 93 -6.07 8.40 -2.73
CA VAL A 93 -7.28 7.65 -3.08
C VAL A 93 -7.59 6.71 -1.92
N ALA A 94 -8.73 6.89 -1.27
CA ALA A 94 -9.29 5.94 -0.33
C ALA A 94 -10.24 5.00 -1.07
N PHE A 95 -10.26 3.74 -0.68
CA PHE A 95 -11.17 2.75 -1.25
C PHE A 95 -11.65 1.78 -0.18
N VAL A 96 -12.87 1.28 -0.39
CA VAL A 96 -13.52 0.30 0.47
C VAL A 96 -13.77 -0.97 -0.34
N VAL A 97 -13.32 -2.09 0.16
CA VAL A 97 -13.42 -3.41 -0.47
C VAL A 97 -14.35 -4.30 0.35
N ASP A 98 -15.32 -4.89 -0.28
CA ASP A 98 -16.10 -5.97 0.31
C ASP A 98 -15.27 -7.27 0.30
N VAL A 99 -15.01 -7.82 1.49
CA VAL A 99 -14.10 -8.97 1.67
C VAL A 99 -14.62 -10.23 0.95
N PHE A 100 -15.93 -10.42 0.91
CA PHE A 100 -16.53 -11.58 0.25
C PHE A 100 -16.39 -11.52 -1.27
N SER A 101 -16.88 -10.45 -1.88
CA SER A 101 -16.91 -10.30 -3.33
C SER A 101 -15.60 -9.79 -3.93
N ARG A 102 -14.68 -9.29 -3.10
CA ARG A 102 -13.45 -8.59 -3.52
C ARG A 102 -13.69 -7.34 -4.36
N ALA A 103 -14.92 -6.88 -4.43
CA ALA A 103 -15.30 -5.70 -5.20
C ALA A 103 -14.97 -4.42 -4.42
N ILE A 104 -14.50 -3.40 -5.13
CA ILE A 104 -14.41 -2.04 -4.59
C ILE A 104 -15.82 -1.46 -4.57
N VAL A 105 -16.40 -1.35 -3.39
CA VAL A 105 -17.78 -0.88 -3.18
C VAL A 105 -17.87 0.63 -3.07
N GLY A 106 -16.81 1.30 -2.64
CA GLY A 106 -16.73 2.75 -2.61
C GLY A 106 -15.31 3.26 -2.76
N TRP A 107 -15.14 4.48 -3.22
CA TRP A 107 -13.85 5.14 -3.31
C TRP A 107 -14.01 6.65 -3.32
N SER A 108 -12.94 7.35 -2.94
CA SER A 108 -12.85 8.80 -3.03
C SER A 108 -11.41 9.22 -3.29
N ALA A 109 -11.21 10.36 -3.95
CA ALA A 109 -9.89 10.90 -4.25
C ALA A 109 -9.79 12.37 -3.83
N ALA A 110 -8.65 12.76 -3.24
CA ALA A 110 -8.38 14.13 -2.84
C ALA A 110 -6.89 14.45 -2.87
N THR A 111 -6.56 15.74 -2.92
CA THR A 111 -5.18 16.23 -2.84
C THR A 111 -4.65 16.27 -1.41
N SER A 112 -5.49 16.01 -0.40
CA SER A 112 -5.12 16.01 1.00
C SER A 112 -5.58 14.74 1.71
N LYS A 113 -4.73 14.23 2.61
CA LYS A 113 -4.98 13.04 3.43
C LYS A 113 -5.75 13.42 4.70
N ARG A 114 -7.04 13.73 4.57
CA ARG A 114 -7.93 14.04 5.70
C ARG A 114 -8.87 12.88 5.98
N ALA A 115 -9.38 12.77 7.21
CA ALA A 115 -10.38 11.76 7.59
C ALA A 115 -11.60 11.76 6.67
N LYS A 116 -12.00 12.94 6.18
CA LYS A 116 -13.09 13.11 5.21
C LYS A 116 -12.93 12.23 3.95
N LEU A 117 -11.70 12.02 3.48
CA LEU A 117 -11.44 11.18 2.31
C LEU A 117 -11.94 9.74 2.50
N VAL A 118 -11.72 9.17 3.69
CA VAL A 118 -12.18 7.82 4.02
C VAL A 118 -13.68 7.79 4.25
N LEU A 119 -14.23 8.82 4.91
CA LEU A 119 -15.67 8.92 5.13
C LEU A 119 -16.43 9.04 3.79
N ASP A 120 -15.96 9.85 2.86
CA ASP A 120 -16.58 9.98 1.53
C ASP A 120 -16.55 8.64 0.77
N ALA A 121 -15.49 7.83 0.91
CA ALA A 121 -15.43 6.50 0.32
C ALA A 121 -16.44 5.52 0.97
N LEU A 122 -16.60 5.59 2.28
CA LEU A 122 -17.60 4.81 3.02
C LEU A 122 -19.03 5.22 2.66
N ASP A 123 -19.32 6.51 2.61
CA ASP A 123 -20.63 7.03 2.23
C ASP A 123 -20.99 6.56 0.81
N MET A 124 -20.05 6.63 -0.14
CA MET A 124 -20.24 6.07 -1.47
C MET A 124 -20.55 4.57 -1.42
N ALA A 125 -19.82 3.79 -0.60
CA ALA A 125 -20.04 2.35 -0.48
C ALA A 125 -21.45 2.03 0.02
N LEU A 126 -21.89 2.69 1.08
CA LEU A 126 -23.23 2.55 1.65
C LEU A 126 -24.30 2.89 0.61
N TRP A 127 -24.18 4.06 -0.03
CA TRP A 127 -25.13 4.52 -1.05
C TRP A 127 -25.22 3.55 -2.24
N ARG A 128 -24.10 3.05 -2.74
CA ARG A 128 -24.09 2.10 -3.88
C ARG A 128 -24.75 0.79 -3.52
N ARG A 129 -24.51 0.28 -2.32
CA ARG A 129 -25.12 -0.99 -1.85
C ARG A 129 -26.62 -0.84 -1.61
N ASP A 130 -27.05 0.30 -1.07
CA ASP A 130 -28.48 0.62 -0.91
C ASP A 130 -29.19 0.64 -2.26
N ARG A 131 -28.64 1.38 -3.23
CA ARG A 131 -29.23 1.45 -4.59
C ARG A 131 -29.21 0.12 -5.34
N ALA A 132 -28.29 -0.76 -5.03
CA ALA A 132 -28.22 -2.11 -5.61
C ALA A 132 -29.22 -3.10 -4.96
N GLY A 133 -30.02 -2.66 -4.00
CA GLY A 133 -30.96 -3.52 -3.27
C GLY A 133 -30.26 -4.51 -2.31
N THR A 134 -29.02 -4.25 -1.97
CA THR A 134 -28.24 -5.07 -1.04
C THR A 134 -27.63 -4.20 0.06
N PRO A 135 -28.45 -3.53 0.88
CA PRO A 135 -27.96 -2.59 1.88
C PRO A 135 -27.04 -3.27 2.89
N ALA A 136 -26.11 -2.49 3.42
CA ALA A 136 -25.29 -2.94 4.52
C ALA A 136 -26.14 -3.02 5.79
N GLY A 137 -26.16 -4.19 6.42
CA GLY A 137 -26.93 -4.41 7.65
C GLY A 137 -26.15 -3.98 8.91
N PRO A 138 -26.82 -4.01 10.08
CA PRO A 138 -26.23 -3.58 11.35
C PRO A 138 -25.05 -4.48 11.82
N GLY A 139 -24.84 -5.63 11.18
CA GLY A 139 -23.72 -6.55 11.45
C GLY A 139 -22.47 -6.31 10.60
N LEU A 140 -22.44 -5.26 9.77
CA LEU A 140 -21.27 -4.92 8.98
C LEU A 140 -20.10 -4.52 9.89
N VAL A 141 -18.98 -5.22 9.76
CA VAL A 141 -17.71 -4.85 10.40
C VAL A 141 -16.83 -4.12 9.38
N HIS A 142 -16.53 -2.86 9.67
CA HIS A 142 -15.57 -2.07 8.89
C HIS A 142 -14.23 -2.02 9.61
N TYR A 143 -13.13 -2.24 8.87
CA TYR A 143 -11.78 -2.13 9.41
C TYR A 143 -10.84 -1.39 8.45
N SER A 144 -9.86 -0.73 9.02
CA SER A 144 -8.78 -0.08 8.30
C SER A 144 -7.46 -0.31 9.01
N ASP A 145 -6.37 -0.15 8.28
CA ASP A 145 -5.03 -0.32 8.86
C ASP A 145 -4.74 0.74 9.94
N ALA A 146 -4.29 0.31 11.11
CA ALA A 146 -4.01 1.18 12.24
C ALA A 146 -2.79 2.06 11.94
N GLY A 147 -3.00 3.32 11.63
CA GLY A 147 -1.94 4.30 11.36
C GLY A 147 -2.06 5.06 10.04
N SER A 148 -3.05 4.71 9.24
CA SER A 148 -3.31 5.37 7.98
C SER A 148 -4.03 6.71 8.11
N THR A 149 -4.76 6.93 9.18
CA THR A 149 -5.59 8.12 9.37
C THR A 149 -5.17 8.87 10.63
N ARG A 150 -4.37 9.93 10.49
CA ARG A 150 -4.22 10.93 11.54
C ARG A 150 -5.48 11.79 11.55
N LEU A 151 -6.34 11.59 12.52
CA LEU A 151 -7.32 12.60 12.95
C LEU A 151 -6.54 13.76 13.56
N SER A 152 -6.11 14.74 12.76
CA SER A 152 -5.67 16.02 13.32
C SER A 152 -6.90 16.74 13.83
N ARG A 153 -7.18 16.64 15.12
CA ARG A 153 -8.02 17.61 15.80
C ARG A 153 -7.29 18.96 15.74
N SER A 154 -7.83 19.90 14.98
CA SER A 154 -7.49 21.31 15.17
C SER A 154 -7.81 21.69 16.62
N PRO A 155 -6.91 22.40 17.36
CA PRO A 155 -7.28 22.97 18.62
C PRO A 155 -8.41 23.98 18.37
N ARG A 156 -9.51 23.84 19.06
CA ARG A 156 -10.52 24.90 19.14
C ARG A 156 -9.93 26.03 19.97
N THR A 157 -9.68 27.14 19.35
CA THR A 157 -9.61 28.45 20.04
C THR A 157 -10.97 28.82 20.55
#